data_f37a687cc94985b13c39c7e9241502fd
#
_entry.id   f37a687cc94985b13c39c7e9241502fd
#
_cell.length_a   1.000
_cell.length_b   1.000
_cell.length_c   1.000
_cell.angle_alpha   90.00
_cell.angle_beta   90.00
_cell.angle_gamma   90.00
#
_symmetry.space_group_name_H-M   'P 1'
#
loop_
_entity.id
_entity.type
_entity.pdbx_description
1 polymer ?
#
loop_
_entity_poly.entity_id
_entity_poly.type
_entity_poly.pdbx_seq_one_letter_code
_entity_poly.pdbx_strand_id
1 'polypeptide(L)'
;MFDKYGYYDEQIKILSDWKWYLQAIILGGEKPQYVDLDVTLFDMVGISENANSKALIQQERKQVLNELISDVYLHDYEQHADDIRMMRRIHRHPWAFRLVRFVERCLFKLEKRKLNF
;
A
#
# COMPACT_ATOMS: atom_id res chain seq x y z
N MET A 1 -20.67 -11.72 -5.71
CA MET A 1 -19.41 -10.97 -5.87
C MET A 1 -18.67 -11.42 -7.13
N PHE A 2 -18.43 -12.69 -7.37
CA PHE A 2 -17.78 -13.20 -8.59
C PHE A 2 -18.56 -12.83 -9.87
N ASP A 3 -19.87 -12.81 -9.84
CA ASP A 3 -20.70 -12.37 -10.99
C ASP A 3 -20.47 -10.89 -11.37
N LYS A 4 -20.05 -10.06 -10.41
CA LYS A 4 -19.82 -8.63 -10.61
C LYS A 4 -18.37 -8.30 -10.97
N TYR A 5 -17.41 -8.97 -10.34
CA TYR A 5 -15.97 -8.66 -10.46
C TYR A 5 -15.18 -9.72 -11.21
N GLY A 6 -15.83 -10.79 -11.67
CA GLY A 6 -15.16 -11.92 -12.32
C GLY A 6 -14.47 -12.84 -11.32
N TYR A 7 -13.87 -13.89 -11.88
CA TYR A 7 -13.08 -14.87 -11.11
C TYR A 7 -11.63 -14.38 -10.95
N TYR A 8 -10.83 -15.19 -10.28
CA TYR A 8 -9.40 -14.96 -10.14
C TYR A 8 -8.70 -14.95 -11.51
N ASP A 9 -7.71 -14.07 -11.64
CA ASP A 9 -6.94 -13.95 -12.86
C ASP A 9 -5.93 -15.11 -12.97
N GLU A 10 -6.13 -15.98 -13.95
CA GLU A 10 -5.29 -17.15 -14.18
C GLU A 10 -3.89 -16.82 -14.71
N GLN A 11 -3.66 -15.58 -15.18
CA GLN A 11 -2.35 -15.11 -15.62
C GLN A 11 -1.46 -14.70 -14.43
N ILE A 12 -2.05 -14.45 -13.27
CA ILE A 12 -1.38 -14.13 -12.02
C ILE A 12 -1.27 -15.40 -11.17
N LYS A 13 -0.05 -15.87 -10.93
CA LYS A 13 0.18 -17.18 -10.29
C LYS A 13 0.09 -17.14 -8.77
N ILE A 14 0.51 -16.05 -8.15
CA ILE A 14 0.61 -15.93 -6.69
C ILE A 14 -0.36 -14.89 -6.14
N LEU A 15 -0.48 -13.73 -6.77
CA LEU A 15 -1.24 -12.59 -6.27
C LEU A 15 -2.64 -12.44 -6.90
N SER A 16 -3.19 -13.50 -7.44
CA SER A 16 -4.51 -13.51 -8.08
C SER A 16 -5.65 -13.16 -7.11
N ASP A 17 -5.61 -13.71 -5.90
CA ASP A 17 -6.51 -13.40 -4.80
C ASP A 17 -6.37 -11.95 -4.33
N TRP A 18 -5.14 -11.46 -4.21
CA TRP A 18 -4.85 -10.07 -3.86
C TRP A 18 -5.36 -9.08 -4.93
N LYS A 19 -5.18 -9.39 -6.23
CA LYS A 19 -5.75 -8.61 -7.33
C LYS A 19 -7.26 -8.49 -7.21
N TRP A 20 -7.93 -9.62 -7.02
CA TRP A 20 -9.38 -9.67 -6.85
C TRP A 20 -9.85 -8.88 -5.63
N TYR A 21 -9.13 -9.00 -4.51
CA TYR A 21 -9.40 -8.21 -3.31
C TYR A 21 -9.31 -6.71 -3.56
N LEU A 22 -8.27 -6.25 -4.27
CA LEU A 22 -8.14 -4.84 -4.64
C LEU A 22 -9.32 -4.36 -5.50
N GLN A 23 -9.71 -5.15 -6.50
CA GLN A 23 -10.81 -4.80 -7.39
C GLN A 23 -12.15 -4.72 -6.65
N ALA A 24 -12.47 -5.72 -5.84
CA ALA A 24 -13.79 -5.82 -5.20
C ALA A 24 -13.90 -4.92 -3.96
N ILE A 25 -12.91 -4.95 -3.06
CA ILE A 25 -13.01 -4.29 -1.76
C ILE A 25 -12.50 -2.85 -1.84
N ILE A 26 -11.30 -2.64 -2.40
CA ILE A 26 -10.68 -1.31 -2.37
C ILE A 26 -11.27 -0.39 -3.43
N LEU A 27 -11.31 -0.83 -4.68
CA LEU A 27 -11.81 -0.03 -5.80
C LEU A 27 -13.33 -0.12 -5.95
N GLY A 28 -13.89 -1.29 -5.72
CA GLY A 28 -15.33 -1.55 -5.84
C GLY A 28 -16.14 -1.13 -4.62
N GLY A 29 -15.50 -0.85 -3.50
CA GLY A 29 -16.14 -0.38 -2.27
C GLY A 29 -17.00 -1.43 -1.56
N GLU A 30 -16.83 -2.72 -1.88
CA GLU A 30 -17.55 -3.79 -1.20
C GLU A 30 -17.10 -3.89 0.27
N LYS A 31 -18.06 -4.13 1.16
CA LYS A 31 -17.78 -4.21 2.59
C LYS A 31 -17.59 -5.67 3.00
N PRO A 32 -16.37 -6.07 3.43
CA PRO A 32 -16.16 -7.41 3.96
C PRO A 32 -16.93 -7.57 5.27
N GLN A 33 -17.48 -8.76 5.48
CA GLN A 33 -18.13 -9.12 6.73
C GLN A 33 -17.25 -10.13 7.46
N TYR A 34 -16.96 -9.85 8.73
CA TYR A 34 -16.27 -10.80 9.58
C TYR A 34 -17.20 -11.96 9.93
N VAL A 35 -16.68 -13.17 9.82
CA VAL A 35 -17.38 -14.40 10.23
C VAL A 35 -16.44 -15.13 11.18
N ASP A 36 -16.92 -15.45 12.37
CA ASP A 36 -16.16 -16.20 13.40
C ASP A 36 -16.21 -17.69 13.09
N LEU A 37 -15.45 -18.06 12.06
CA LEU A 37 -15.36 -19.44 11.56
C LEU A 37 -13.96 -19.71 11.02
N ASP A 38 -13.32 -20.78 11.48
CA ASP A 38 -12.08 -21.28 10.89
C ASP A 38 -12.38 -21.98 9.56
N VAL A 39 -12.08 -21.29 8.45
CA VAL A 39 -12.36 -21.80 7.10
C VAL A 39 -11.21 -22.59 6.48
N THR A 40 -9.99 -22.44 7.01
CA THR A 40 -8.80 -23.12 6.48
C THR A 40 -7.69 -23.20 7.51
N LEU A 41 -6.84 -24.23 7.38
CA LEU A 41 -5.55 -24.32 8.03
C LEU A 41 -4.48 -23.86 7.04
N PHE A 42 -3.70 -22.84 7.41
CA PHE A 42 -2.65 -22.32 6.57
C PHE A 42 -1.36 -23.13 6.74
N ASP A 43 -0.88 -23.72 5.65
CA ASP A 43 0.43 -24.38 5.60
C ASP A 43 1.50 -23.38 5.18
N MET A 44 2.54 -23.21 6.04
CA MET A 44 3.67 -22.30 5.83
C MET A 44 4.63 -22.76 4.71
N VAL A 45 4.40 -23.90 4.07
CA VAL A 45 5.26 -24.45 3.00
C VAL A 45 4.74 -24.09 1.59
N GLY A 46 3.83 -23.14 1.49
CA GLY A 46 3.24 -22.71 0.21
C GLY A 46 4.20 -21.99 -0.73
N ILE A 47 3.76 -21.83 -1.99
CA ILE A 47 4.54 -21.15 -3.06
C ILE A 47 4.89 -19.71 -2.68
N SER A 48 3.99 -19.00 -2.02
CA SER A 48 4.16 -17.60 -1.60
C SER A 48 5.25 -17.40 -0.54
N GLU A 49 5.51 -18.43 0.27
CA GLU A 49 6.53 -18.39 1.33
C GLU A 49 7.94 -18.79 0.83
N ASN A 50 8.03 -19.31 -0.38
CA ASN A 50 9.31 -19.71 -0.96
C ASN A 50 10.18 -18.48 -1.28
N ALA A 51 11.44 -18.50 -0.83
CA ALA A 51 12.41 -17.44 -1.09
C ALA A 51 12.59 -17.14 -2.59
N ASN A 52 12.47 -18.15 -3.45
CA ASN A 52 12.58 -18.02 -4.91
C ASN A 52 11.38 -17.29 -5.54
N SER A 53 10.26 -17.22 -4.85
CA SER A 53 9.05 -16.57 -5.34
C SER A 53 9.02 -15.06 -5.14
N LYS A 54 9.95 -14.49 -4.37
CA LYS A 54 9.99 -13.06 -4.06
C LYS A 54 10.08 -12.19 -5.31
N ALA A 55 10.88 -12.57 -6.30
CA ALA A 55 11.00 -11.81 -7.54
C ALA A 55 9.69 -11.84 -8.33
N LEU A 56 9.04 -13.00 -8.42
CA LEU A 56 7.75 -13.16 -9.09
C LEU A 56 6.66 -12.35 -8.39
N ILE A 57 6.59 -12.40 -7.06
CA ILE A 57 5.66 -11.59 -6.25
C ILE A 57 5.82 -10.09 -6.55
N GLN A 58 7.06 -9.60 -6.63
CA GLN A 58 7.30 -8.18 -6.93
C GLN A 58 6.88 -7.83 -8.37
N GLN A 59 7.14 -8.70 -9.32
CA GLN A 59 6.73 -8.53 -10.71
C GLN A 59 5.20 -8.51 -10.84
N GLU A 60 4.50 -9.49 -10.28
CA GLU A 60 3.05 -9.57 -10.31
C GLU A 60 2.40 -8.37 -9.58
N ARG A 61 2.97 -7.96 -8.44
CA ARG A 61 2.50 -6.77 -7.72
C ARG A 61 2.58 -5.53 -8.60
N LYS A 62 3.70 -5.32 -9.28
CA LYS A 62 3.86 -4.18 -10.19
C LYS A 62 2.86 -4.24 -11.33
N GLN A 63 2.68 -5.42 -11.93
CA GLN A 63 1.71 -5.64 -13.00
C GLN A 63 0.28 -5.30 -12.54
N VAL A 64 -0.16 -5.85 -11.41
CA VAL A 64 -1.51 -5.61 -10.85
C VAL A 64 -1.72 -4.13 -10.51
N LEU A 65 -0.74 -3.48 -9.92
CA LEU A 65 -0.85 -2.05 -9.59
C LEU A 65 -0.95 -1.18 -10.85
N ASN A 66 -0.11 -1.44 -11.86
CA ASN A 66 -0.17 -0.70 -13.13
C ASN A 66 -1.48 -0.91 -13.89
N GLU A 67 -2.10 -2.08 -13.73
CA GLU A 67 -3.39 -2.38 -14.37
C GLU A 67 -4.57 -1.69 -13.65
N LEU A 68 -4.54 -1.63 -12.32
CA LEU A 68 -5.68 -1.19 -11.53
C LEU A 68 -5.62 0.27 -11.08
N ILE A 69 -4.43 0.85 -11.02
CA ILE A 69 -4.18 2.19 -10.48
C ILE A 69 -3.55 3.06 -11.56
N SER A 70 -4.05 4.28 -11.72
CA SER A 70 -3.50 5.23 -12.68
C SER A 70 -2.01 5.50 -12.41
N ASP A 71 -1.21 5.56 -13.49
CA ASP A 71 0.23 5.85 -13.45
C ASP A 71 0.56 7.12 -12.67
N VAL A 72 -0.31 8.12 -12.70
CA VAL A 72 -0.13 9.37 -11.96
C VAL A 72 -0.03 9.11 -10.45
N TYR A 73 -0.95 8.31 -9.90
CA TYR A 73 -0.93 7.99 -8.46
C TYR A 73 0.24 7.09 -8.08
N LEU A 74 0.62 6.17 -8.96
CA LEU A 74 1.78 5.30 -8.73
C LEU A 74 3.07 6.11 -8.73
N HIS A 75 3.21 7.05 -9.66
CA HIS A 75 4.37 7.93 -9.75
C HIS A 75 4.50 8.82 -8.51
N ASP A 76 3.41 9.48 -8.09
CA ASP A 76 3.38 10.29 -6.86
C ASP A 76 3.77 9.46 -5.63
N TYR A 77 3.23 8.24 -5.53
CA TYR A 77 3.57 7.35 -4.42
C TYR A 77 5.06 6.96 -4.44
N GLU A 78 5.62 6.60 -5.59
CA GLU A 78 7.03 6.23 -5.73
C GLU A 78 7.95 7.42 -5.40
N GLN A 79 7.61 8.61 -5.88
CA GLN A 79 8.36 9.84 -5.63
C GLN A 79 8.44 10.19 -4.14
N HIS A 80 7.34 9.97 -3.40
CA HIS A 80 7.25 10.29 -1.98
C HIS A 80 7.44 9.08 -1.04
N ALA A 81 7.73 7.91 -1.59
CA ALA A 81 7.84 6.68 -0.80
C ALA A 81 8.92 6.74 0.29
N ASP A 82 10.03 7.41 0.02
CA ASP A 82 11.13 7.59 0.99
C ASP A 82 10.74 8.54 2.11
N ASP A 83 10.07 9.64 1.80
CA ASP A 83 9.57 10.60 2.77
C ASP A 83 8.54 9.95 3.70
N ILE A 84 7.64 9.16 3.14
CA ILE A 84 6.64 8.40 3.90
C ILE A 84 7.34 7.39 4.83
N ARG A 85 8.37 6.69 4.36
CA ARG A 85 9.16 5.75 5.17
C ARG A 85 9.89 6.46 6.30
N MET A 86 10.49 7.61 6.02
CA MET A 86 11.15 8.46 7.00
C MET A 86 10.15 8.93 8.06
N MET A 87 9.00 9.47 7.65
CA MET A 87 7.97 9.94 8.56
C MET A 87 7.43 8.82 9.45
N ARG A 88 7.22 7.61 8.94
CA ARG A 88 6.82 6.44 9.74
C ARG A 88 7.87 6.08 10.81
N ARG A 89 9.17 6.22 10.52
CA ARG A 89 10.23 6.03 11.52
C ARG A 89 10.17 7.10 12.62
N ILE A 90 10.04 8.37 12.22
CA ILE A 90 9.97 9.49 13.16
C ILE A 90 8.75 9.36 14.09
N HIS A 91 7.60 8.93 13.57
CA HIS A 91 6.38 8.71 14.37
C HIS A 91 6.53 7.66 15.47
N ARG A 92 7.44 6.68 15.32
CA ARG A 92 7.74 5.70 16.38
C ARG A 92 8.45 6.31 17.59
N HIS A 93 8.99 7.52 17.44
CA HIS A 93 9.71 8.24 18.49
C HIS A 93 9.01 9.57 18.81
N PRO A 94 8.14 9.63 19.83
CA PRO A 94 7.33 10.83 20.12
C PRO A 94 8.12 12.12 20.29
N TRP A 95 9.34 12.02 20.85
CA TRP A 95 10.23 13.18 21.01
C TRP A 95 10.76 13.70 19.67
N ALA A 96 11.15 12.80 18.76
CA ALA A 96 11.64 13.17 17.42
C ALA A 96 10.51 13.82 16.60
N PHE A 97 9.30 13.29 16.70
CA PHE A 97 8.13 13.87 16.03
C PHE A 97 7.82 15.28 16.55
N ARG A 98 7.91 15.52 17.86
CA ARG A 98 7.74 16.87 18.44
C ARG A 98 8.80 17.85 17.93
N LEU A 99 10.05 17.40 17.81
CA LEU A 99 11.15 18.21 17.29
C LEU A 99 10.90 18.60 15.83
N VAL A 100 10.55 17.64 14.97
CA VAL A 100 10.23 17.89 13.56
C VAL A 100 9.08 18.91 13.42
N ARG A 101 8.01 18.77 14.17
CA ARG A 101 6.89 19.73 14.17
C ARG A 101 7.28 21.10 14.69
N PHE A 102 8.22 21.18 15.61
CA PHE A 102 8.75 22.46 16.08
C PHE A 102 9.53 23.17 14.97
N VAL A 103 10.46 22.45 14.31
CA VAL A 103 11.26 22.98 13.20
C VAL A 103 10.36 23.42 12.05
N GLU A 104 9.38 22.61 11.66
CA GLU A 104 8.42 22.95 10.60
C GLU A 104 7.67 24.25 10.90
N ARG A 105 7.19 24.43 12.13
CA ARG A 105 6.54 25.70 12.55
C ARG A 105 7.47 26.90 12.48
N CYS A 106 8.76 26.73 12.80
CA CYS A 106 9.74 27.80 12.70
C CYS A 106 9.99 28.18 11.24
N LEU A 107 10.16 27.20 10.35
CA LEU A 107 10.34 27.40 8.92
C LEU A 107 9.13 28.11 8.31
N PHE A 108 7.92 27.66 8.60
CA PHE A 108 6.68 28.27 8.13
C PHE A 108 6.54 29.74 8.54
N LYS A 109 6.96 30.09 9.77
CA LYS A 109 6.99 31.50 10.22
C LYS A 109 8.00 32.34 9.48
N LEU A 110 9.16 31.77 9.13
CA LEU A 110 10.21 32.45 8.36
C LEU A 110 9.76 32.70 6.92
N GLU A 111 9.12 31.72 6.29
CA GLU A 111 8.58 31.84 4.94
C GLU A 111 7.48 32.91 4.86
N LYS A 112 6.56 32.94 5.80
CA LYS A 112 5.54 34.00 5.88
C LYS A 112 6.15 35.41 6.03
N ARG A 113 7.24 35.55 6.76
CA ARG A 113 7.94 36.84 6.88
C ARG A 113 8.57 37.30 5.56
N LYS A 114 9.04 36.34 4.71
CA LYS A 114 9.62 36.65 3.38
C LYS A 114 8.55 37.02 2.34
N LEU A 115 7.32 36.53 2.48
CA LEU A 115 6.21 36.81 1.57
C LEU A 115 5.50 38.14 1.86
N ASN A 116 5.75 38.76 3.03
CA ASN A 116 5.16 40.06 3.44
C ASN A 116 6.14 41.24 3.25
N PHE A 117 7.19 41.06 2.46
CA PHE A 117 8.06 42.06 1.89
C PHE A 117 7.94 42.05 0.37
#